data_e1b773bc83db237ad99bb6ecfcc3ea54
#
_entry.id   e1b773bc83db237ad99bb6ecfcc3ea54
#
_cell.length_a   1.000
_cell.length_b   1.000
_cell.length_c   1.000
_cell.angle_alpha   90.00
_cell.angle_beta   90.00
_cell.angle_gamma   90.00
#
_symmetry.space_group_name_H-M   'P 1'
#
loop_
_entity.id
_entity.type
_entity.pdbx_description
1 polymer ?
#
loop_
_entity_poly.entity_id
_entity_poly.type
_entity_poly.pdbx_seq_one_letter_code
_entity_poly.pdbx_strand_id
1 'polypeptide(L)'
;ELRERMERGDKLEDTAILLRTNQEAEGLVGALMERQVPFNMKEKLPNLFHHWICRNILAYLRFASGDESRKNFVEFMNRPNRYISRDAVSLSPVISFEQLKDFYKDKDWMCDRLTTLETHLRILKGLSPFAAINFIRKGMGYEEYLREYAEYRKIKPEELSEILDRLTDSTKGMDSLGDWKDYIEDYTRKLEEQAKKQEQERDGVLISTLHGVKGLEYDKVYILNVNEGSMPYKKAVLEPAIEEERRLFYVGMTRARKELDLCYVRQQHEKKREPSRFLEEVHI
;
A
#
# COMPACT_ATOMS: atom_id res chain seq x y z
N GLU A 1 -24.12 0.31 -6.12
CA GLU A 1 -25.04 -0.19 -5.11
C GLU A 1 -25.09 0.71 -3.87
N LEU A 2 -23.96 0.96 -3.11
CA LEU A 2 -24.01 1.83 -1.91
C LEU A 2 -24.54 3.23 -2.22
N ARG A 3 -24.15 3.81 -3.36
CA ARG A 3 -24.66 5.10 -3.80
C ARG A 3 -26.16 5.05 -4.11
N GLU A 4 -26.62 4.01 -4.77
CA GLU A 4 -28.05 3.78 -5.05
C GLU A 4 -28.85 3.61 -3.76
N ARG A 5 -28.29 2.93 -2.76
CA ARG A 5 -28.89 2.82 -1.41
C ARG A 5 -29.01 4.19 -0.76
N MET A 6 -27.93 4.99 -0.81
CA MET A 6 -27.93 6.34 -0.28
C MET A 6 -28.97 7.25 -0.98
N GLU A 7 -29.06 7.16 -2.30
CA GLU A 7 -30.06 7.89 -3.12
C GLU A 7 -31.50 7.49 -2.80
N ARG A 8 -31.73 6.23 -2.39
CA ARG A 8 -33.05 5.72 -1.91
C ARG A 8 -33.37 6.12 -0.48
N GLY A 9 -32.42 6.71 0.25
CA GLY A 9 -32.60 7.08 1.66
C GLY A 9 -32.39 5.93 2.65
N ASP A 10 -31.74 4.82 2.22
CA ASP A 10 -31.41 3.72 3.09
C ASP A 10 -30.39 4.18 4.13
N LYS A 11 -30.54 3.69 5.37
CA LYS A 11 -29.58 3.98 6.46
C LYS A 11 -28.28 3.22 6.22
N LEU A 12 -27.21 3.94 5.92
CA LEU A 12 -25.91 3.34 5.69
C LEU A 12 -25.25 2.81 6.98
N GLU A 13 -25.63 3.33 8.14
CA GLU A 13 -25.16 2.86 9.45
C GLU A 13 -25.51 1.40 9.76
N ASP A 14 -26.57 0.86 9.11
CA ASP A 14 -26.96 -0.55 9.19
C ASP A 14 -26.25 -1.45 8.17
N THR A 15 -25.25 -0.92 7.48
CA THR A 15 -24.43 -1.62 6.48
C THR A 15 -22.98 -1.77 6.94
N ALA A 16 -22.42 -2.97 6.82
CA ALA A 16 -21.00 -3.23 7.09
C ALA A 16 -20.29 -3.80 5.87
N ILE A 17 -19.05 -3.36 5.67
CA ILE A 17 -18.09 -3.96 4.73
C ILE A 17 -16.97 -4.60 5.53
N LEU A 18 -16.85 -5.90 5.38
CA LEU A 18 -15.90 -6.71 6.14
C LEU A 18 -14.74 -7.15 5.24
N LEU A 19 -13.53 -7.05 5.78
CA LEU A 19 -12.28 -7.39 5.14
C LEU A 19 -11.48 -8.34 6.03
N ARG A 20 -10.56 -9.09 5.44
CA ARG A 20 -9.69 -9.95 6.23
C ARG A 20 -8.59 -9.15 6.93
N THR A 21 -8.09 -8.11 6.28
CA THR A 21 -7.02 -7.24 6.81
C THR A 21 -7.32 -5.77 6.55
N ASN A 22 -6.79 -4.88 7.40
CA ASN A 22 -6.94 -3.43 7.22
C ASN A 22 -6.24 -2.90 5.96
N GLN A 23 -5.22 -3.59 5.46
CA GLN A 23 -4.53 -3.20 4.22
C GLN A 23 -5.46 -3.27 3.01
N GLU A 24 -6.43 -4.18 3.01
CA GLU A 24 -7.41 -4.31 1.93
C GLU A 24 -8.39 -3.14 1.87
N ALA A 25 -8.55 -2.42 2.98
CA ALA A 25 -9.48 -1.29 3.07
C ALA A 25 -9.03 -0.04 2.29
N GLU A 26 -7.73 0.14 2.01
CA GLU A 26 -7.23 1.39 1.43
C GLU A 26 -7.81 1.72 0.06
N GLY A 27 -7.85 0.75 -0.86
CA GLY A 27 -8.45 0.97 -2.18
C GLY A 27 -9.95 1.26 -2.10
N LEU A 28 -10.64 0.58 -1.18
CA LEU A 28 -12.05 0.80 -0.91
C LEU A 28 -12.29 2.21 -0.37
N VAL A 29 -11.51 2.63 0.62
CA VAL A 29 -11.62 3.96 1.24
C VAL A 29 -11.39 5.05 0.21
N GLY A 30 -10.36 4.95 -0.64
CA GLY A 30 -10.15 5.89 -1.75
C GLY A 30 -11.39 5.99 -2.65
N ALA A 31 -11.96 4.85 -3.05
CA ALA A 31 -13.14 4.83 -3.90
C ALA A 31 -14.41 5.39 -3.23
N LEU A 32 -14.59 5.18 -1.93
CA LEU A 32 -15.71 5.76 -1.18
C LEU A 32 -15.55 7.28 -1.01
N MET A 33 -14.34 7.76 -0.75
CA MET A 33 -14.02 9.19 -0.67
C MET A 33 -14.30 9.90 -2.00
N GLU A 34 -13.81 9.36 -3.12
CA GLU A 34 -14.05 9.91 -4.46
C GLU A 34 -15.55 10.01 -4.79
N ARG A 35 -16.33 9.03 -4.35
CA ARG A 35 -17.78 8.96 -4.58
C ARG A 35 -18.61 9.63 -3.50
N GLN A 36 -17.97 10.26 -2.52
CA GLN A 36 -18.62 10.94 -1.40
C GLN A 36 -19.61 10.04 -0.63
N VAL A 37 -19.29 8.74 -0.52
CA VAL A 37 -20.07 7.81 0.31
C VAL A 37 -19.54 7.87 1.74
N PRO A 38 -20.36 8.25 2.73
CA PRO A 38 -19.93 8.30 4.12
C PRO A 38 -19.63 6.90 4.66
N PHE A 39 -18.55 6.79 5.41
CA PHE A 39 -18.14 5.53 6.04
C PHE A 39 -17.49 5.78 7.40
N ASN A 40 -17.52 4.75 8.23
CA ASN A 40 -16.86 4.69 9.52
C ASN A 40 -15.87 3.53 9.54
N MET A 41 -14.73 3.71 10.18
CA MET A 41 -13.76 2.63 10.37
C MET A 41 -13.54 2.35 11.84
N LYS A 42 -13.61 1.09 12.23
CA LYS A 42 -13.33 0.71 13.60
C LYS A 42 -11.85 0.81 13.95
N GLU A 43 -10.99 0.61 12.97
CA GLU A 43 -9.54 0.64 13.11
C GLU A 43 -8.93 1.72 12.21
N LYS A 44 -7.90 2.43 12.71
CA LYS A 44 -7.20 3.43 11.89
C LYS A 44 -6.51 2.75 10.70
N LEU A 45 -6.76 3.25 9.49
CA LEU A 45 -6.01 2.83 8.32
C LEU A 45 -4.55 3.23 8.43
N PRO A 46 -3.62 2.29 8.21
CA PRO A 46 -2.25 2.68 8.01
C PRO A 46 -2.16 3.50 6.71
N ASN A 47 -1.66 4.72 6.79
CA ASN A 47 -1.41 5.51 5.57
C ASN A 47 -0.25 4.88 4.79
N LEU A 48 -0.54 4.38 3.57
CA LEU A 48 0.45 3.80 2.65
C LEU A 48 1.65 4.73 2.44
N PHE A 49 1.37 6.04 2.32
CA PHE A 49 2.38 7.04 2.03
C PHE A 49 3.30 7.36 3.21
N HIS A 50 2.96 6.93 4.42
CA HIS A 50 3.84 6.97 5.58
C HIS A 50 4.79 5.77 5.66
N HIS A 51 4.60 4.75 4.82
CA HIS A 51 5.47 3.58 4.82
C HIS A 51 6.89 3.95 4.35
N TRP A 52 7.91 3.30 4.92
CA TRP A 52 9.31 3.61 4.62
C TRP A 52 9.69 3.39 3.15
N ILE A 53 9.05 2.44 2.46
CA ILE A 53 9.22 2.22 1.01
C ILE A 53 8.81 3.47 0.24
N CYS A 54 7.66 4.07 0.57
CA CYS A 54 7.21 5.31 -0.06
C CYS A 54 8.20 6.45 0.17
N ARG A 55 8.71 6.60 1.39
CA ARG A 55 9.73 7.62 1.69
C ARG A 55 10.99 7.45 0.85
N ASN A 56 11.44 6.19 0.63
CA ASN A 56 12.59 5.94 -0.22
C ASN A 56 12.32 6.31 -1.69
N ILE A 57 11.18 5.89 -2.23
CA ILE A 57 10.77 6.23 -3.60
C ILE A 57 10.67 7.75 -3.78
N LEU A 58 10.00 8.44 -2.87
CA LEU A 58 9.90 9.90 -2.91
C LEU A 58 11.27 10.58 -2.81
N ALA A 59 12.19 10.05 -2.00
CA ALA A 59 13.54 10.59 -1.89
C ALA A 59 14.33 10.45 -3.19
N TYR A 60 14.23 9.31 -3.88
CA TYR A 60 14.78 9.14 -5.22
C TYR A 60 14.25 10.18 -6.20
N LEU A 61 12.92 10.35 -6.25
CA LEU A 61 12.28 11.25 -7.19
C LEU A 61 12.56 12.72 -6.88
N ARG A 62 12.57 13.11 -5.61
CA ARG A 62 12.93 14.47 -5.17
C ARG A 62 14.36 14.79 -5.54
N PHE A 63 15.29 13.88 -5.28
CA PHE A 63 16.69 14.05 -5.60
C PHE A 63 16.89 14.18 -7.12
N ALA A 64 16.30 13.29 -7.92
CA ALA A 64 16.35 13.36 -9.38
C ALA A 64 15.73 14.64 -9.94
N SER A 65 14.75 15.24 -9.24
CA SER A 65 14.11 16.52 -9.62
C SER A 65 14.88 17.76 -9.18
N GLY A 66 16.05 17.60 -8.53
CA GLY A 66 16.96 18.70 -8.18
C GLY A 66 17.05 19.02 -6.68
N ASP A 67 16.30 18.33 -5.79
CA ASP A 67 16.52 18.44 -4.34
C ASP A 67 17.67 17.52 -3.91
N GLU A 68 18.88 17.92 -4.25
CA GLU A 68 20.13 17.18 -4.00
C GLU A 68 20.58 17.24 -2.52
N SER A 69 19.63 17.45 -1.61
CA SER A 69 19.92 17.49 -0.18
C SER A 69 20.43 16.16 0.35
N ARG A 70 21.41 16.23 1.28
CA ARG A 70 21.90 15.06 2.02
C ARG A 70 20.77 14.29 2.68
N LYS A 71 19.73 14.98 3.18
CA LYS A 71 18.55 14.36 3.78
C LYS A 71 17.89 13.37 2.84
N ASN A 72 17.62 13.78 1.59
CA ASN A 72 17.03 12.88 0.58
C ASN A 72 17.98 11.76 0.20
N PHE A 73 19.26 12.07 -0.02
CA PHE A 73 20.26 11.09 -0.44
C PHE A 73 20.42 9.94 0.55
N VAL A 74 20.51 10.22 1.83
CA VAL A 74 20.67 9.22 2.89
C VAL A 74 19.49 8.25 2.96
N GLU A 75 18.27 8.67 2.59
CA GLU A 75 17.09 7.82 2.56
C GLU A 75 17.20 6.67 1.54
N PHE A 76 17.95 6.86 0.44
CA PHE A 76 18.03 5.86 -0.61
C PHE A 76 19.44 5.42 -1.01
N MET A 77 20.51 6.11 -0.60
CA MET A 77 21.89 5.88 -1.08
C MET A 77 22.32 4.40 -1.04
N ASN A 78 21.85 3.64 -0.05
CA ASN A 78 22.13 2.22 0.15
C ASN A 78 20.87 1.33 0.04
N ARG A 79 19.93 1.70 -0.82
CA ARG A 79 18.69 0.95 -1.05
C ARG A 79 18.36 0.91 -2.56
N PRO A 80 18.93 -0.01 -3.33
CA PRO A 80 19.77 -1.18 -2.97
C PRO A 80 21.11 -0.82 -2.35
N ASN A 81 21.74 -1.84 -1.74
CA ASN A 81 23.01 -1.66 -1.07
C ASN A 81 24.14 -1.28 -2.04
N ARG A 82 24.73 -0.10 -1.83
CA ARG A 82 25.84 0.43 -2.66
C ARG A 82 27.12 0.66 -1.85
N TYR A 83 27.06 0.38 -0.54
CA TYR A 83 28.19 0.55 0.39
C TYR A 83 28.74 1.99 0.49
N ILE A 84 27.88 2.98 0.27
CA ILE A 84 28.23 4.38 0.44
C ILE A 84 28.31 4.66 1.94
N SER A 85 29.51 5.10 2.43
CA SER A 85 29.72 5.44 3.82
C SER A 85 28.97 6.73 4.22
N ARG A 86 28.53 6.79 5.47
CA ARG A 86 27.98 8.03 6.03
C ARG A 86 29.01 9.14 6.08
N ASP A 87 30.28 8.81 6.26
CA ASP A 87 31.37 9.79 6.28
C ASP A 87 31.50 10.52 4.94
N ALA A 88 31.37 9.79 3.84
CA ALA A 88 31.42 10.36 2.50
C ALA A 88 30.34 11.45 2.26
N VAL A 89 29.22 11.37 2.95
CA VAL A 89 28.10 12.31 2.80
C VAL A 89 27.99 13.31 3.97
N SER A 90 28.86 13.22 4.98
CA SER A 90 28.80 14.07 6.18
C SER A 90 29.27 15.50 5.96
N LEU A 91 30.11 15.71 4.95
CA LEU A 91 30.86 16.95 4.74
C LEU A 91 30.03 18.09 4.15
N SER A 92 28.88 17.80 3.50
CA SER A 92 28.06 18.82 2.83
C SER A 92 26.57 18.60 3.06
N PRO A 93 25.76 19.65 3.21
CA PRO A 93 24.30 19.55 3.22
C PRO A 93 23.72 19.22 1.83
N VAL A 94 24.46 19.45 0.77
CA VAL A 94 24.11 19.14 -0.63
C VAL A 94 25.09 18.11 -1.16
N ILE A 95 24.60 17.11 -1.87
CA ILE A 95 25.42 16.02 -2.41
C ILE A 95 25.98 16.39 -3.77
N SER A 96 27.29 16.25 -3.93
CA SER A 96 28.00 16.33 -5.19
C SER A 96 28.59 14.97 -5.54
N PHE A 97 28.24 14.43 -6.72
CA PHE A 97 28.83 13.17 -7.18
C PHE A 97 30.32 13.28 -7.46
N GLU A 98 30.80 14.47 -7.84
CA GLU A 98 32.23 14.73 -7.98
C GLU A 98 32.96 14.56 -6.64
N GLN A 99 32.46 15.20 -5.58
CA GLN A 99 33.04 15.07 -4.23
C GLN A 99 32.95 13.64 -3.70
N LEU A 100 31.85 12.91 -3.97
CA LEU A 100 31.73 11.51 -3.60
C LEU A 100 32.78 10.64 -4.32
N LYS A 101 33.00 10.86 -5.61
CA LYS A 101 34.02 10.15 -6.39
C LYS A 101 35.44 10.49 -5.90
N ASP A 102 35.71 11.74 -5.56
CA ASP A 102 37.01 12.12 -4.99
C ASP A 102 37.26 11.44 -3.63
N PHE A 103 36.23 11.35 -2.78
CA PHE A 103 36.33 10.61 -1.50
C PHE A 103 36.69 9.13 -1.71
N TYR A 104 36.26 8.52 -2.82
CA TYR A 104 36.51 7.12 -3.15
C TYR A 104 37.53 6.93 -4.27
N LYS A 105 38.37 7.92 -4.57
CA LYS A 105 39.32 7.91 -5.72
C LYS A 105 40.24 6.68 -5.76
N ASP A 106 40.56 6.09 -4.62
CA ASP A 106 41.40 4.90 -4.51
C ASP A 106 40.58 3.57 -4.65
N LYS A 107 39.29 3.65 -5.00
CA LYS A 107 38.35 2.52 -5.12
C LYS A 107 37.53 2.62 -6.41
N ASP A 108 38.12 2.19 -7.54
CA ASP A 108 37.50 2.27 -8.87
C ASP A 108 36.08 1.70 -8.89
N TRP A 109 35.86 0.54 -8.26
CA TRP A 109 34.56 -0.08 -8.19
C TRP A 109 33.47 0.78 -7.49
N MET A 110 33.86 1.64 -6.54
CA MET A 110 32.95 2.60 -5.91
C MET A 110 32.66 3.77 -6.85
N CYS A 111 33.65 4.27 -7.56
CA CYS A 111 33.50 5.31 -8.57
C CYS A 111 32.54 4.85 -9.70
N ASP A 112 32.65 3.60 -10.14
CA ASP A 112 31.73 3.00 -11.12
C ASP A 112 30.29 2.90 -10.61
N ARG A 113 30.11 2.48 -9.35
CA ARG A 113 28.78 2.46 -8.71
C ARG A 113 28.16 3.84 -8.58
N LEU A 114 28.94 4.83 -8.21
CA LEU A 114 28.50 6.23 -8.12
C LEU A 114 28.12 6.77 -9.50
N THR A 115 28.91 6.46 -10.53
CA THR A 115 28.63 6.84 -11.93
C THR A 115 27.34 6.18 -12.43
N THR A 116 27.14 4.92 -12.11
CA THR A 116 25.89 4.21 -12.42
C THR A 116 24.69 4.86 -11.70
N LEU A 117 24.82 5.17 -10.42
CA LEU A 117 23.76 5.83 -9.65
C LEU A 117 23.42 7.21 -10.22
N GLU A 118 24.44 8.02 -10.54
CA GLU A 118 24.27 9.34 -11.17
C GLU A 118 23.54 9.24 -12.50
N THR A 119 23.90 8.26 -13.33
CA THR A 119 23.22 7.98 -14.60
C THR A 119 21.77 7.60 -14.41
N HIS A 120 21.47 6.72 -13.45
CA HIS A 120 20.11 6.32 -13.13
C HIS A 120 19.26 7.51 -12.65
N LEU A 121 19.81 8.37 -11.80
CA LEU A 121 19.11 9.58 -11.33
C LEU A 121 18.81 10.55 -12.47
N ARG A 122 19.72 10.66 -13.45
CA ARG A 122 19.50 11.46 -14.66
C ARG A 122 18.36 10.91 -15.51
N ILE A 123 18.27 9.59 -15.66
CA ILE A 123 17.16 8.92 -16.35
C ILE A 123 15.84 9.21 -15.66
N LEU A 124 15.78 9.09 -14.31
CA LEU A 124 14.57 9.33 -13.54
C LEU A 124 13.97 10.73 -13.76
N LYS A 125 14.81 11.75 -13.98
CA LYS A 125 14.37 13.14 -14.17
C LYS A 125 13.40 13.32 -15.35
N GLY A 126 13.48 12.46 -16.38
CA GLY A 126 12.66 12.56 -17.58
C GLY A 126 11.44 11.64 -17.60
N LEU A 127 11.19 10.89 -16.53
CA LEU A 127 10.13 9.90 -16.49
C LEU A 127 8.90 10.40 -15.72
N SER A 128 7.71 9.96 -16.16
CA SER A 128 6.49 10.09 -15.35
C SER A 128 6.64 9.31 -14.03
N PRO A 129 5.88 9.63 -12.96
CA PRO A 129 5.97 8.92 -11.69
C PRO A 129 5.82 7.40 -11.84
N PHE A 130 4.87 6.95 -12.65
CA PHE A 130 4.66 5.52 -12.93
C PHE A 130 5.90 4.86 -13.57
N ALA A 131 6.44 5.47 -14.61
CA ALA A 131 7.64 4.96 -15.29
C ALA A 131 8.87 5.00 -14.38
N ALA A 132 9.01 6.06 -13.58
CA ALA A 132 10.12 6.25 -12.65
C ALA A 132 10.11 5.19 -11.53
N ILE A 133 8.95 4.90 -10.92
CA ILE A 133 8.86 3.84 -9.91
C ILE A 133 9.20 2.49 -10.52
N ASN A 134 8.70 2.17 -11.72
CA ASN A 134 9.04 0.92 -12.41
C ASN A 134 10.54 0.83 -12.75
N PHE A 135 11.18 1.95 -13.12
CA PHE A 135 12.62 1.99 -13.33
C PHE A 135 13.39 1.78 -12.01
N ILE A 136 12.97 2.40 -10.90
CA ILE A 136 13.58 2.17 -9.58
C ILE A 136 13.44 0.69 -9.20
N ARG A 137 12.25 0.10 -9.38
CA ARG A 137 11.98 -1.32 -9.07
C ARG A 137 12.95 -2.26 -9.80
N LYS A 138 12.93 -2.19 -11.13
CA LYS A 138 13.57 -3.17 -12.02
C LYS A 138 14.96 -2.71 -12.49
N GLY A 139 15.06 -1.47 -12.99
CA GLY A 139 16.29 -0.94 -13.55
C GLY A 139 17.36 -0.63 -12.52
N MET A 140 16.96 -0.20 -11.31
CA MET A 140 17.89 0.10 -10.22
C MET A 140 18.01 -1.03 -9.18
N GLY A 141 17.27 -2.14 -9.34
CA GLY A 141 17.35 -3.31 -8.47
C GLY A 141 16.68 -3.16 -7.10
N TYR A 142 15.74 -2.21 -6.96
CA TYR A 142 15.08 -1.96 -5.67
C TYR A 142 14.16 -3.11 -5.25
N GLU A 143 13.51 -3.79 -6.19
CA GLU A 143 12.64 -4.94 -5.91
C GLU A 143 13.44 -6.14 -5.39
N GLU A 144 14.64 -6.39 -5.93
CA GLU A 144 15.57 -7.40 -5.43
C GLU A 144 16.03 -7.07 -4.00
N TYR A 145 16.41 -5.81 -3.77
CA TYR A 145 16.75 -5.33 -2.44
C TYR A 145 15.62 -5.56 -1.43
N LEU A 146 14.34 -5.33 -1.81
CA LEU A 146 13.22 -5.59 -0.92
C LEU A 146 13.07 -7.09 -0.60
N ARG A 147 13.37 -7.97 -1.54
CA ARG A 147 13.36 -9.42 -1.33
C ARG A 147 14.43 -9.83 -0.33
N GLU A 148 15.68 -9.40 -0.55
CA GLU A 148 16.80 -9.66 0.37
C GLU A 148 16.52 -9.09 1.78
N TYR A 149 15.97 -7.87 1.84
CA TYR A 149 15.60 -7.25 3.11
C TYR A 149 14.50 -8.05 3.83
N ALA A 150 13.49 -8.52 3.10
CA ALA A 150 12.41 -9.33 3.66
C ALA A 150 12.93 -10.65 4.23
N GLU A 151 13.82 -11.35 3.52
CA GLU A 151 14.47 -12.58 3.96
C GLU A 151 15.29 -12.33 5.24
N TYR A 152 16.12 -11.30 5.25
CA TYR A 152 16.92 -10.91 6.42
C TYR A 152 16.04 -10.61 7.65
N ARG A 153 14.92 -9.91 7.44
CA ARG A 153 13.99 -9.52 8.51
C ARG A 153 12.95 -10.59 8.84
N LYS A 154 12.98 -11.74 8.15
CA LYS A 154 11.98 -12.82 8.26
C LYS A 154 10.54 -12.33 8.01
N ILE A 155 10.38 -11.39 7.08
CA ILE A 155 9.11 -10.89 6.57
C ILE A 155 8.85 -11.63 5.25
N LYS A 156 7.60 -11.89 4.90
CA LYS A 156 7.27 -12.46 3.59
C LYS A 156 7.58 -11.44 2.49
N PRO A 157 8.38 -11.77 1.46
CA PRO A 157 8.73 -10.85 0.37
C PRO A 157 7.51 -10.24 -0.30
N GLU A 158 6.41 -11.01 -0.41
CA GLU A 158 5.15 -10.58 -1.01
C GLU A 158 4.52 -9.39 -0.27
N GLU A 159 4.71 -9.27 1.05
CA GLU A 159 4.18 -8.15 1.84
C GLU A 159 4.78 -6.81 1.41
N LEU A 160 6.10 -6.78 1.15
CA LEU A 160 6.78 -5.57 0.69
C LEU A 160 6.52 -5.31 -0.81
N SER A 161 6.40 -6.37 -1.61
CA SER A 161 6.04 -6.25 -3.02
C SER A 161 4.63 -5.67 -3.20
N GLU A 162 3.66 -6.11 -2.40
CA GLU A 162 2.30 -5.57 -2.42
C GLU A 162 2.26 -4.06 -2.11
N ILE A 163 3.07 -3.60 -1.14
CA ILE A 163 3.18 -2.16 -0.84
C ILE A 163 3.74 -1.41 -2.05
N LEU A 164 4.78 -1.94 -2.69
CA LEU A 164 5.39 -1.33 -3.86
C LEU A 164 4.44 -1.33 -5.06
N ASP A 165 3.65 -2.40 -5.26
CA ASP A 165 2.61 -2.47 -6.29
C ASP A 165 1.55 -1.38 -6.08
N ARG A 166 1.05 -1.22 -4.86
CA ARG A 166 0.06 -0.20 -4.52
C ARG A 166 0.60 1.23 -4.71
N LEU A 167 1.88 1.48 -4.33
CA LEU A 167 2.53 2.76 -4.60
C LEU A 167 2.62 3.02 -6.10
N THR A 168 2.98 2.01 -6.89
CA THR A 168 3.04 2.12 -8.35
C THR A 168 1.66 2.42 -8.95
N ASP A 169 0.62 1.71 -8.48
CA ASP A 169 -0.75 1.94 -8.94
C ASP A 169 -1.26 3.34 -8.60
N SER A 170 -0.88 3.90 -7.46
CA SER A 170 -1.27 5.26 -7.06
C SER A 170 -0.74 6.36 -7.98
N THR A 171 0.21 6.03 -8.86
CA THR A 171 0.79 6.98 -9.84
C THR A 171 0.20 6.84 -11.25
N LYS A 172 -0.74 5.91 -11.47
CA LYS A 172 -1.38 5.73 -12.77
C LYS A 172 -2.16 6.98 -13.17
N GLY A 173 -1.93 7.46 -14.40
CA GLY A 173 -2.59 8.66 -14.91
C GLY A 173 -2.02 9.98 -14.39
N MET A 174 -0.86 9.96 -13.71
CA MET A 174 -0.16 11.15 -13.25
C MET A 174 1.02 11.47 -14.17
N ASP A 175 1.11 12.73 -14.60
CA ASP A 175 2.12 13.19 -15.54
C ASP A 175 3.38 13.69 -14.83
N SER A 176 3.24 14.20 -13.60
CA SER A 176 4.35 14.81 -12.86
C SER A 176 4.46 14.32 -11.42
N LEU A 177 5.67 14.49 -10.84
CA LEU A 177 5.89 14.28 -9.40
C LEU A 177 5.05 15.26 -8.55
N GLY A 178 4.74 16.45 -9.08
CA GLY A 178 3.85 17.43 -8.44
C GLY A 178 2.47 16.83 -8.23
N ASP A 179 1.85 16.31 -9.30
CA ASP A 179 0.52 15.70 -9.25
C ASP A 179 0.45 14.55 -8.22
N TRP A 180 1.52 13.72 -8.17
CA TRP A 180 1.55 12.65 -7.17
C TRP A 180 1.73 13.15 -5.73
N LYS A 181 2.50 14.21 -5.52
CA LYS A 181 2.60 14.85 -4.19
C LYS A 181 1.28 15.44 -3.75
N ASP A 182 0.60 16.16 -4.63
CA ASP A 182 -0.71 16.76 -4.35
C ASP A 182 -1.73 15.67 -4.01
N TYR A 183 -1.71 14.56 -4.75
CA TYR A 183 -2.53 13.38 -4.45
C TYR A 183 -2.22 12.79 -3.06
N ILE A 184 -0.94 12.63 -2.71
CA ILE A 184 -0.52 12.11 -1.40
C ILE A 184 -1.01 13.02 -0.26
N GLU A 185 -0.88 14.34 -0.44
CA GLU A 185 -1.30 15.33 0.55
C GLU A 185 -2.83 15.34 0.71
N ASP A 186 -3.57 15.34 -0.41
CA ASP A 186 -5.03 15.30 -0.39
C ASP A 186 -5.55 14.00 0.23
N TYR A 187 -4.97 12.86 -0.13
CA TYR A 187 -5.31 11.56 0.45
C TYR A 187 -5.06 11.54 1.97
N THR A 188 -3.89 12.02 2.41
CA THR A 188 -3.52 12.07 3.83
C THR A 188 -4.48 12.98 4.61
N ARG A 189 -4.77 14.17 4.08
CA ARG A 189 -5.72 15.10 4.67
C ARG A 189 -7.11 14.50 4.80
N LYS A 190 -7.61 13.86 3.74
CA LYS A 190 -8.93 13.19 3.75
C LYS A 190 -9.00 12.08 4.79
N LEU A 191 -7.92 11.28 4.95
CA LEU A 191 -7.86 10.26 6.00
C LEU A 191 -7.92 10.88 7.41
N GLU A 192 -7.21 11.98 7.64
CA GLU A 192 -7.20 12.67 8.93
C GLU A 192 -8.56 13.32 9.24
N GLU A 193 -9.17 13.98 8.25
CA GLU A 193 -10.51 14.55 8.37
C GLU A 193 -11.55 13.48 8.65
N GLN A 194 -11.48 12.36 7.96
CA GLN A 194 -12.36 11.22 8.18
C GLN A 194 -12.20 10.65 9.59
N ALA A 195 -10.97 10.48 10.06
CA ALA A 195 -10.71 10.00 11.43
C ALA A 195 -11.31 10.94 12.49
N LYS A 196 -11.27 12.26 12.26
CA LYS A 196 -11.89 13.26 13.15
C LYS A 196 -13.42 13.22 13.10
N LYS A 197 -14.02 13.04 11.91
CA LYS A 197 -15.47 12.91 11.77
C LYS A 197 -16.00 11.66 12.46
N GLN A 198 -15.28 10.55 12.38
CA GLN A 198 -15.66 9.29 13.05
C GLN A 198 -15.78 9.41 14.58
N GLU A 199 -15.08 10.34 15.20
CA GLU A 199 -15.20 10.62 16.62
C GLU A 199 -16.52 11.35 16.95
N GLN A 200 -17.16 11.99 15.97
CA GLN A 200 -18.32 12.88 16.15
C GLN A 200 -19.63 12.33 15.57
N GLU A 201 -19.58 11.61 14.46
CA GLU A 201 -20.77 11.15 13.72
C GLU A 201 -20.66 9.65 13.41
N ARG A 202 -21.73 8.90 13.72
CA ARG A 202 -21.82 7.46 13.42
C ARG A 202 -22.51 7.19 12.07
N ASP A 203 -22.75 8.21 11.26
CA ASP A 203 -23.43 8.09 9.98
C ASP A 203 -22.49 7.53 8.92
N GLY A 204 -22.85 6.42 8.29
CA GLY A 204 -22.11 5.83 7.19
C GLY A 204 -21.88 4.32 7.32
N VAL A 205 -21.39 3.73 6.23
CA VAL A 205 -21.08 2.29 6.16
C VAL A 205 -19.92 1.95 7.09
N LEU A 206 -20.07 0.94 7.94
CA LEU A 206 -18.95 0.45 8.74
C LEU A 206 -17.96 -0.32 7.85
N ILE A 207 -16.68 0.05 7.92
CA ILE A 207 -15.57 -0.74 7.38
C ILE A 207 -14.79 -1.33 8.56
N SER A 208 -14.64 -2.64 8.58
CA SER A 208 -13.91 -3.31 9.64
C SER A 208 -13.30 -4.61 9.17
N THR A 209 -12.35 -5.14 9.95
CA THR A 209 -11.90 -6.50 9.76
C THR A 209 -12.93 -7.49 10.32
N LEU A 210 -12.89 -8.74 9.82
CA LEU A 210 -13.72 -9.82 10.34
C LEU A 210 -13.53 -10.02 11.87
N HIS A 211 -12.33 -9.79 12.38
CA HIS A 211 -12.06 -9.85 13.82
C HIS A 211 -12.70 -8.68 14.58
N GLY A 212 -12.78 -7.52 13.97
CA GLY A 212 -13.27 -6.29 14.60
C GLY A 212 -14.78 -6.28 14.83
N VAL A 213 -15.56 -7.10 14.12
CA VAL A 213 -17.04 -7.08 14.17
C VAL A 213 -17.67 -8.08 15.11
N LYS A 214 -16.87 -8.77 15.92
CA LYS A 214 -17.41 -9.74 16.89
C LYS A 214 -18.41 -9.05 17.83
N GLY A 215 -19.64 -9.59 17.89
CA GLY A 215 -20.72 -9.08 18.76
C GLY A 215 -21.54 -7.94 18.17
N LEU A 216 -21.27 -7.49 16.94
CA LEU A 216 -22.06 -6.50 16.22
C LEU A 216 -22.91 -7.19 15.15
N GLU A 217 -24.03 -6.57 14.73
CA GLU A 217 -24.90 -7.09 13.67
C GLU A 217 -25.40 -5.93 12.80
N TYR A 218 -25.58 -6.20 11.49
CA TYR A 218 -25.97 -5.21 10.48
C TYR A 218 -27.05 -5.78 9.60
N ASP A 219 -27.92 -4.95 9.07
CA ASP A 219 -28.96 -5.39 8.14
C ASP A 219 -28.33 -5.91 6.85
N LYS A 220 -27.30 -5.25 6.38
CA LYS A 220 -26.54 -5.61 5.18
C LYS A 220 -25.06 -5.79 5.49
N VAL A 221 -24.48 -6.89 5.04
CA VAL A 221 -23.05 -7.17 5.14
C VAL A 221 -22.46 -7.50 3.77
N TYR A 222 -21.38 -6.84 3.42
CA TYR A 222 -20.51 -7.20 2.32
C TYR A 222 -19.23 -7.81 2.88
N ILE A 223 -18.84 -9.00 2.44
CA ILE A 223 -17.52 -9.55 2.70
C ILE A 223 -16.73 -9.48 1.40
N LEU A 224 -15.68 -8.64 1.38
CA LEU A 224 -14.88 -8.42 0.18
C LEU A 224 -13.65 -9.33 0.13
N ASN A 225 -13.11 -9.49 -1.09
CA ASN A 225 -11.90 -10.26 -1.35
C ASN A 225 -12.00 -11.72 -0.87
N VAL A 226 -13.16 -12.35 -1.08
CA VAL A 226 -13.36 -13.77 -0.78
C VAL A 226 -12.63 -14.61 -1.83
N ASN A 227 -11.29 -14.49 -1.81
CA ASN A 227 -10.35 -15.13 -2.74
C ASN A 227 -9.33 -15.98 -1.99
N GLU A 228 -8.82 -17.03 -2.64
CA GLU A 228 -7.66 -17.77 -2.13
C GLU A 228 -6.49 -16.84 -1.82
N GLY A 229 -5.89 -17.02 -0.64
CA GLY A 229 -4.79 -16.19 -0.13
C GLY A 229 -5.23 -14.91 0.60
N SER A 230 -6.49 -14.46 0.42
CA SER A 230 -7.14 -13.45 1.26
C SER A 230 -8.03 -14.14 2.29
N MET A 231 -8.86 -15.07 1.86
CA MET A 231 -9.76 -15.86 2.69
C MET A 231 -9.88 -17.29 2.13
N PRO A 232 -9.21 -18.31 2.72
CA PRO A 232 -8.32 -18.22 3.90
C PRO A 232 -7.09 -17.35 3.65
N TYR A 233 -6.59 -16.73 4.74
CA TYR A 233 -5.40 -15.88 4.63
C TYR A 233 -4.16 -16.71 4.26
N LYS A 234 -3.32 -16.16 3.37
CA LYS A 234 -2.14 -16.85 2.82
C LYS A 234 -1.16 -17.46 3.86
N LYS A 235 -1.23 -17.01 5.12
CA LYS A 235 -0.42 -17.58 6.23
C LYS A 235 -1.08 -18.80 6.88
N ALA A 236 -2.35 -19.08 6.63
CA ALA A 236 -3.07 -20.24 7.12
C ALA A 236 -2.78 -21.45 6.19
N VAL A 237 -1.68 -22.14 6.44
CA VAL A 237 -1.22 -23.27 5.58
C VAL A 237 -1.62 -24.62 6.19
N LEU A 238 -1.62 -24.73 7.51
CA LEU A 238 -1.97 -25.96 8.24
C LEU A 238 -3.47 -26.01 8.51
N GLU A 239 -4.02 -27.25 8.53
CA GLU A 239 -5.44 -27.48 8.73
C GLU A 239 -6.03 -26.73 9.95
N PRO A 240 -5.40 -26.72 11.14
CA PRO A 240 -5.93 -25.97 12.27
C PRO A 240 -6.03 -24.45 12.01
N ALA A 241 -5.11 -23.91 11.21
CA ALA A 241 -5.15 -22.47 10.84
C ALA A 241 -6.24 -22.19 9.80
N ILE A 242 -6.48 -23.12 8.87
CA ILE A 242 -7.57 -23.04 7.89
C ILE A 242 -8.92 -23.12 8.61
N GLU A 243 -9.06 -24.00 9.60
CA GLU A 243 -10.27 -24.08 10.43
C GLU A 243 -10.57 -22.78 11.20
N GLU A 244 -9.54 -22.11 11.70
CA GLU A 244 -9.72 -20.82 12.35
C GLU A 244 -10.15 -19.73 11.36
N GLU A 245 -9.61 -19.74 10.13
CA GLU A 245 -10.06 -18.85 9.05
C GLU A 245 -11.52 -19.14 8.66
N ARG A 246 -11.91 -20.42 8.63
CA ARG A 246 -13.30 -20.84 8.36
C ARG A 246 -14.25 -20.33 9.44
N ARG A 247 -13.87 -20.45 10.73
CA ARG A 247 -14.65 -19.90 11.85
C ARG A 247 -14.78 -18.38 11.75
N LEU A 248 -13.69 -17.71 11.40
CA LEU A 248 -13.68 -16.26 11.24
C LEU A 248 -14.61 -15.82 10.10
N PHE A 249 -14.57 -16.53 8.98
CA PHE A 249 -15.46 -16.28 7.85
C PHE A 249 -16.93 -16.50 8.23
N TYR A 250 -17.23 -17.61 8.91
CA TYR A 250 -18.57 -17.90 9.42
C TYR A 250 -19.07 -16.80 10.39
N VAL A 251 -18.21 -16.34 11.31
CA VAL A 251 -18.55 -15.22 12.21
C VAL A 251 -18.89 -13.97 11.40
N GLY A 252 -18.11 -13.66 10.33
CA GLY A 252 -18.43 -12.55 9.44
C GLY A 252 -19.77 -12.67 8.75
N MET A 253 -20.10 -13.85 8.21
CA MET A 253 -21.39 -14.12 7.57
C MET A 253 -22.57 -13.95 8.54
N THR A 254 -22.42 -14.41 9.78
CA THR A 254 -23.47 -14.30 10.82
C THR A 254 -23.67 -12.88 11.33
N ARG A 255 -22.92 -11.90 10.86
CA ARG A 255 -23.16 -10.47 11.16
C ARG A 255 -24.32 -9.90 10.34
N ALA A 256 -24.70 -10.56 9.25
CA ALA A 256 -25.81 -10.14 8.41
C ALA A 256 -27.17 -10.57 9.05
N ARG A 257 -28.04 -9.61 9.27
CA ARG A 257 -29.41 -9.87 9.72
C ARG A 257 -30.39 -10.15 8.56
N LYS A 258 -30.16 -9.48 7.41
CA LYS A 258 -31.10 -9.56 6.27
C LYS A 258 -30.41 -9.94 4.96
N GLU A 259 -29.31 -9.31 4.64
CA GLU A 259 -28.64 -9.45 3.36
C GLU A 259 -27.13 -9.65 3.54
N LEU A 260 -26.59 -10.64 2.82
CA LEU A 260 -25.17 -10.96 2.80
C LEU A 260 -24.67 -11.05 1.36
N ASP A 261 -23.64 -10.28 1.03
CA ASP A 261 -22.92 -10.37 -0.24
C ASP A 261 -21.47 -10.84 -0.02
N LEU A 262 -21.13 -11.94 -0.67
CA LEU A 262 -19.79 -12.49 -0.72
C LEU A 262 -19.13 -12.08 -2.04
N CYS A 263 -18.14 -11.18 -1.97
CA CYS A 263 -17.54 -10.58 -3.14
C CYS A 263 -16.12 -11.10 -3.37
N TYR A 264 -15.83 -11.58 -4.57
CA TYR A 264 -14.49 -11.96 -4.99
C TYR A 264 -14.09 -11.26 -6.28
N VAL A 265 -12.78 -11.10 -6.49
CA VAL A 265 -12.21 -10.51 -7.70
C VAL A 265 -11.61 -11.61 -8.59
N ARG A 266 -11.82 -11.50 -9.91
CA ARG A 266 -11.26 -12.46 -10.88
C ARG A 266 -9.82 -12.13 -11.29
N GLN A 267 -9.45 -10.87 -11.15
CA GLN A 267 -8.13 -10.37 -11.52
C GLN A 267 -7.72 -9.19 -10.64
N GLN A 268 -6.46 -9.16 -10.20
CA GLN A 268 -5.85 -8.06 -9.44
C GLN A 268 -4.40 -7.88 -9.92
N HIS A 269 -3.98 -6.64 -10.22
CA HIS A 269 -2.64 -6.33 -10.73
C HIS A 269 -2.22 -7.25 -11.89
N GLU A 270 -3.13 -7.43 -12.89
CA GLU A 270 -2.95 -8.30 -14.07
C GLU A 270 -2.77 -9.80 -13.76
N LYS A 271 -2.86 -10.21 -12.50
CA LYS A 271 -2.81 -11.61 -12.08
C LYS A 271 -4.22 -12.14 -11.87
N LYS A 272 -4.49 -13.35 -12.37
CA LYS A 272 -5.71 -14.09 -12.02
C LYS A 272 -5.77 -14.35 -10.52
N ARG A 273 -6.99 -14.26 -9.98
CA ARG A 273 -7.28 -14.57 -8.59
C ARG A 273 -8.36 -15.66 -8.56
N GLU A 274 -8.08 -16.71 -7.81
CA GLU A 274 -9.04 -17.80 -7.62
C GLU A 274 -10.07 -17.42 -6.55
N PRO A 275 -11.34 -17.77 -6.70
CA PRO A 275 -12.33 -17.69 -5.65
C PRO A 275 -11.88 -18.48 -4.42
N SER A 276 -12.33 -18.06 -3.24
CA SER A 276 -12.07 -18.81 -2.01
C SER A 276 -12.72 -20.20 -2.05
N ARG A 277 -12.01 -21.23 -1.58
CA ARG A 277 -12.58 -22.56 -1.32
C ARG A 277 -13.80 -22.52 -0.38
N PHE A 278 -13.87 -21.54 0.50
CA PHE A 278 -15.00 -21.36 1.42
C PHE A 278 -16.31 -21.03 0.70
N LEU A 279 -16.26 -20.48 -0.52
CA LEU A 279 -17.46 -20.27 -1.33
C LEU A 279 -18.08 -21.58 -1.80
N GLU A 280 -17.27 -22.62 -2.03
CA GLU A 280 -17.78 -23.94 -2.41
C GLU A 280 -18.43 -24.67 -1.22
N GLU A 281 -18.02 -24.34 0.01
CA GLU A 281 -18.56 -24.91 1.26
C GLU A 281 -19.90 -24.23 1.65
N VAL A 282 -20.13 -23.00 1.20
CA VAL A 282 -21.40 -22.29 1.41
C VAL A 282 -22.33 -22.68 0.27
N HIS A 283 -23.16 -23.69 0.49
CA HIS A 283 -24.22 -24.07 -0.43
C HIS A 283 -25.28 -22.95 -0.47
N ILE A 284 -25.11 -22.01 -1.40
CA ILE A 284 -26.10 -20.95 -1.70
C ILE A 284 -26.71 -21.24 -3.07
#